data_4af5a4c3ede7bce56c93ff60f6b24767
#
_entry.id   4af5a4c3ede7bce56c93ff60f6b24767
#
_cell.length_a   1.000
_cell.length_b   1.000
_cell.length_c   1.000
_cell.angle_alpha   90.00
_cell.angle_beta   90.00
_cell.angle_gamma   90.00
#
_symmetry.space_group_name_H-M   'P 1'
#
loop_
_entity.id
_entity.type
_entity.pdbx_description
1 polymer ?
#
loop_
_entity_poly.entity_id
_entity_poly.type
_entity_poly.pdbx_seq_one_letter_code
_entity_poly.pdbx_strand_id
1 'polypeptide(L)'
;LYKTTEELVDSLIRHAHTAVASGLVLGSGGNISVRTPGSDEYFITKSGTWLDELTPASFARMKIGQTGPFDSRPSSEWKLHDRIYRTRSDVNSIFHLHPQTAVLLNALGYEIRFFTLDDALYVKSVGVVPYHPNGSDELADEAARQMEKHNCAILAHHGCCTVGEDPEMAFRRASLLEQAAQNTYRAMLLGDKETAFPEGVELIHA
;
A
#
# COMPACT_ATOMS: atom_id res chain seq x y z
N LEU A 1 20.24 -3.03 -1.96
CA LEU A 1 19.68 -4.17 -2.71
C LEU A 1 19.60 -5.38 -1.77
N TYR A 2 18.38 -5.86 -1.52
CA TYR A 2 18.14 -7.07 -0.73
C TYR A 2 18.63 -8.31 -1.50
N LYS A 3 19.34 -9.21 -0.81
CA LYS A 3 19.95 -10.38 -1.44
C LYS A 3 19.19 -11.68 -1.15
N THR A 4 18.43 -11.70 -0.05
CA THR A 4 17.69 -12.89 0.39
C THR A 4 16.23 -12.56 0.72
N THR A 5 15.39 -13.60 0.72
CA THR A 5 14.00 -13.51 1.18
C THR A 5 13.92 -13.09 2.66
N GLU A 6 14.86 -13.56 3.49
CA GLU A 6 14.92 -13.22 4.92
C GLU A 6 15.17 -11.73 5.12
N GLU A 7 16.14 -11.13 4.40
CA GLU A 7 16.38 -9.69 4.45
C GLU A 7 15.15 -8.87 4.03
N LEU A 8 14.40 -9.35 3.03
CA LEU A 8 13.16 -8.72 2.59
C LEU A 8 12.07 -8.79 3.66
N VAL A 9 11.88 -9.96 4.30
CA VAL A 9 10.91 -10.16 5.39
C VAL A 9 11.29 -9.30 6.59
N ASP A 10 12.57 -9.24 6.97
CA ASP A 10 13.04 -8.40 8.06
C ASP A 10 12.82 -6.91 7.77
N SER A 11 13.05 -6.49 6.52
CA SER A 11 12.74 -5.12 6.09
C SER A 11 11.24 -4.85 6.17
N LEU A 12 10.41 -5.78 5.71
CA LEU A 12 8.95 -5.67 5.78
C LEU A 12 8.47 -5.49 7.22
N ILE A 13 8.99 -6.28 8.17
CA ILE A 13 8.69 -6.19 9.60
C ILE A 13 9.05 -4.81 10.16
N ARG A 14 10.26 -4.31 9.89
CA ARG A 14 10.68 -2.97 10.37
C ARG A 14 9.75 -1.86 9.89
N HIS A 15 9.37 -1.89 8.60
CA HIS A 15 8.47 -0.88 8.04
C HIS A 15 7.03 -1.02 8.54
N ALA A 16 6.59 -2.24 8.85
CA ALA A 16 5.29 -2.47 9.49
C ALA A 16 5.21 -1.84 10.88
N HIS A 17 6.23 -2.06 11.71
CA HIS A 17 6.32 -1.40 13.03
C HIS A 17 6.30 0.12 12.91
N THR A 18 7.03 0.67 11.91
CA THR A 18 7.02 2.11 11.66
C THR A 18 5.65 2.60 11.19
N ALA A 19 4.94 1.82 10.36
CA ALA A 19 3.59 2.17 9.90
C ALA A 19 2.60 2.30 11.08
N VAL A 20 2.65 1.36 12.04
CA VAL A 20 1.83 1.45 13.27
C VAL A 20 2.23 2.66 14.10
N ALA A 21 3.53 2.83 14.36
CA ALA A 21 4.04 3.96 15.15
C ALA A 21 3.71 5.32 14.53
N SER A 22 3.58 5.40 13.21
CA SER A 22 3.20 6.60 12.46
C SER A 22 1.68 6.80 12.32
N GLY A 23 0.86 5.89 12.86
CA GLY A 23 -0.60 5.98 12.80
C GLY A 23 -1.21 5.68 11.42
N LEU A 24 -0.45 5.03 10.52
CA LEU A 24 -0.97 4.61 9.21
C LEU A 24 -1.93 3.44 9.29
N VAL A 25 -1.96 2.75 10.43
CA VAL A 25 -2.87 1.66 10.73
C VAL A 25 -3.08 1.55 12.22
N LEU A 26 -4.27 1.10 12.63
CA LEU A 26 -4.63 0.88 14.03
C LEU A 26 -5.00 -0.59 14.24
N GLY A 27 -4.59 -1.13 15.38
CA GLY A 27 -4.93 -2.49 15.80
C GLY A 27 -4.43 -3.55 14.80
N SER A 28 -5.26 -4.54 14.54
CA SER A 28 -5.00 -5.62 13.57
C SER A 28 -5.44 -5.27 12.14
N GLY A 29 -5.65 -4.00 11.85
CA GLY A 29 -5.99 -3.53 10.50
C GLY A 29 -4.82 -3.67 9.53
N GLY A 30 -5.14 -3.69 8.23
CA GLY A 30 -4.13 -3.79 7.19
C GLY A 30 -3.46 -5.17 7.05
N ASN A 31 -2.67 -5.29 6.02
CA ASN A 31 -1.85 -6.47 5.72
C ASN A 31 -0.76 -6.09 4.73
N ILE A 32 0.34 -6.81 4.77
CA ILE A 32 1.52 -6.51 3.97
C ILE A 32 2.11 -7.79 3.38
N SER A 33 2.78 -7.64 2.25
CA SER A 33 3.45 -8.78 1.62
C SER A 33 4.75 -8.39 0.92
N VAL A 34 5.57 -9.40 0.68
CA VAL A 34 6.82 -9.28 -0.08
C VAL A 34 7.08 -10.56 -0.89
N ARG A 35 7.65 -10.41 -2.07
CA ARG A 35 8.23 -11.50 -2.86
C ARG A 35 9.69 -11.19 -3.20
N THR A 36 10.48 -12.25 -3.38
CA THR A 36 11.79 -12.11 -4.00
C THR A 36 11.63 -11.75 -5.47
N PRO A 37 12.39 -10.79 -6.01
CA PRO A 37 12.29 -10.41 -7.41
C PRO A 37 12.40 -11.62 -8.36
N GLY A 38 11.43 -11.73 -9.29
CA GLY A 38 11.35 -12.84 -10.23
C GLY A 38 10.78 -14.16 -9.70
N SER A 39 10.45 -14.22 -8.39
CA SER A 39 9.80 -15.40 -7.81
C SER A 39 8.30 -15.42 -8.10
N ASP A 40 7.73 -16.60 -8.22
CA ASP A 40 6.28 -16.84 -8.21
C ASP A 40 5.71 -17.06 -6.79
N GLU A 41 6.58 -16.99 -5.77
CA GLU A 41 6.22 -17.11 -4.37
C GLU A 41 6.31 -15.76 -3.66
N TYR A 42 5.40 -15.53 -2.73
CA TYR A 42 5.39 -14.35 -1.87
C TYR A 42 5.00 -14.71 -0.43
N PHE A 43 5.35 -13.83 0.49
CA PHE A 43 5.02 -13.93 1.91
C PHE A 43 4.04 -12.82 2.27
N ILE A 44 2.93 -13.18 2.88
CA ILE A 44 1.87 -12.24 3.32
C ILE A 44 1.57 -12.46 4.80
N THR A 45 1.26 -11.40 5.53
CA THR A 45 0.82 -11.50 6.92
C THR A 45 -0.37 -12.45 7.07
N LYS A 46 -0.33 -13.28 8.11
CA LYS A 46 -1.44 -14.19 8.46
C LYS A 46 -2.65 -13.41 8.98
N SER A 47 -3.82 -13.99 8.84
CA SER A 47 -5.06 -13.43 9.35
C SER A 47 -5.00 -13.23 10.87
N GLY A 48 -5.34 -12.01 11.32
CA GLY A 48 -5.40 -11.65 12.74
C GLY A 48 -4.06 -11.27 13.36
N THR A 49 -2.99 -11.10 12.57
CA THR A 49 -1.72 -10.56 13.09
C THR A 49 -1.80 -9.05 13.31
N TRP A 50 -1.06 -8.58 14.30
CA TRP A 50 -0.84 -7.15 14.56
C TRP A 50 0.46 -6.73 13.91
N LEU A 51 0.45 -5.62 13.16
CA LEU A 51 1.61 -5.19 12.37
C LEU A 51 2.80 -4.71 13.22
N ASP A 52 2.59 -4.35 14.47
CA ASP A 52 3.61 -4.00 15.45
C ASP A 52 4.15 -5.21 16.27
N GLU A 53 3.57 -6.40 16.07
CA GLU A 53 4.00 -7.63 16.75
C GLU A 53 4.54 -8.70 15.78
N LEU A 54 4.87 -8.30 14.55
CA LEU A 54 5.30 -9.24 13.52
C LEU A 54 6.65 -9.88 13.84
N THR A 55 6.71 -11.17 13.56
CA THR A 55 7.92 -11.99 13.50
C THR A 55 7.96 -12.72 12.14
N PRO A 56 9.06 -13.34 11.75
CA PRO A 56 9.08 -14.17 10.53
C PRO A 56 8.00 -15.26 10.51
N ALA A 57 7.59 -15.78 11.67
CA ALA A 57 6.52 -16.77 11.79
C ALA A 57 5.11 -16.18 11.54
N SER A 58 4.97 -14.86 11.51
CA SER A 58 3.69 -14.17 11.25
C SER A 58 3.25 -14.19 9.78
N PHE A 59 4.08 -14.73 8.89
CA PHE A 59 3.80 -14.75 7.45
C PHE A 59 3.34 -16.12 6.97
N ALA A 60 2.42 -16.11 6.02
CA ALA A 60 2.03 -17.24 5.21
C ALA A 60 2.81 -17.20 3.89
N ARG A 61 3.38 -18.33 3.48
CA ARG A 61 3.98 -18.50 2.16
C ARG A 61 2.88 -18.81 1.16
N MET A 62 2.84 -18.08 0.08
CA MET A 62 1.84 -18.16 -0.97
C MET A 62 2.52 -18.32 -2.33
N LYS A 63 1.82 -18.95 -3.25
CA LYS A 63 2.23 -18.97 -4.66
C LYS A 63 1.27 -18.13 -5.48
N ILE A 64 1.80 -17.30 -6.38
CA ILE A 64 0.99 -16.48 -7.29
C ILE A 64 0.08 -17.40 -8.12
N GLY A 65 -1.22 -17.11 -8.09
CA GLY A 65 -2.23 -17.93 -8.76
C GLY A 65 -2.81 -19.07 -7.93
N GLN A 66 -2.32 -19.32 -6.73
CA GLN A 66 -2.86 -20.35 -5.85
C GLN A 66 -4.23 -19.93 -5.31
N THR A 67 -5.20 -20.86 -5.36
CA THR A 67 -6.56 -20.65 -4.84
C THR A 67 -6.88 -21.50 -3.60
N GLY A 68 -5.90 -22.22 -3.06
CA GLY A 68 -5.96 -23.14 -1.93
C GLY A 68 -5.68 -24.57 -2.36
N PRO A 69 -5.52 -25.50 -1.42
CA PRO A 69 -5.41 -25.22 0.02
C PRO A 69 -4.13 -24.46 0.37
N PHE A 70 -4.13 -23.79 1.54
CA PHE A 70 -2.98 -23.05 2.05
C PHE A 70 -2.36 -23.79 3.24
N ASP A 71 -1.02 -23.78 3.33
CA ASP A 71 -0.29 -24.40 4.46
C ASP A 71 -0.52 -23.65 5.78
N SER A 72 -0.87 -22.36 5.68
CA SER A 72 -1.24 -21.52 6.82
C SER A 72 -2.31 -20.52 6.39
N ARG A 73 -3.06 -19.97 7.34
CA ARG A 73 -4.15 -19.03 7.07
C ARG A 73 -3.62 -17.63 6.70
N PRO A 74 -3.54 -17.25 5.41
CA PRO A 74 -3.12 -15.90 5.01
C PRO A 74 -4.16 -14.86 5.43
N SER A 75 -3.83 -13.56 5.29
CA SER A 75 -4.79 -12.49 5.40
C SER A 75 -6.05 -12.76 4.57
N SER A 76 -7.22 -12.34 5.04
CA SER A 76 -8.47 -12.44 4.28
C SER A 76 -8.42 -11.70 2.93
N GLU A 77 -7.49 -10.76 2.79
CA GLU A 77 -7.32 -9.95 1.59
C GLU A 77 -6.15 -10.40 0.69
N TRP A 78 -5.70 -11.65 0.86
CA TRP A 78 -4.63 -12.21 0.03
C TRP A 78 -4.89 -12.08 -1.48
N LYS A 79 -6.15 -12.09 -1.91
CA LYS A 79 -6.52 -11.93 -3.33
C LYS A 79 -6.09 -10.58 -3.90
N LEU A 80 -6.20 -9.50 -3.11
CA LEU A 80 -5.71 -8.17 -3.49
C LEU A 80 -4.23 -8.23 -3.87
N HIS A 81 -3.40 -8.82 -3.01
CA HIS A 81 -1.96 -8.95 -3.25
C HIS A 81 -1.67 -9.88 -4.44
N ASP A 82 -2.35 -11.02 -4.52
CA ASP A 82 -2.15 -11.99 -5.59
C ASP A 82 -2.46 -11.39 -6.97
N ARG A 83 -3.57 -10.65 -7.12
CA ARG A 83 -3.94 -10.02 -8.39
C ARG A 83 -2.92 -8.95 -8.81
N ILE A 84 -2.43 -8.15 -7.88
CA ILE A 84 -1.39 -7.14 -8.17
C ILE A 84 -0.09 -7.81 -8.60
N TYR A 85 0.38 -8.85 -7.90
CA TYR A 85 1.59 -9.57 -8.31
C TYR A 85 1.49 -10.24 -9.67
N ARG A 86 0.29 -10.64 -10.11
CA ARG A 86 0.07 -11.20 -11.46
C ARG A 86 0.21 -10.14 -12.56
N THR A 87 -0.21 -8.92 -12.30
CA THR A 87 -0.23 -7.83 -13.30
C THR A 87 1.04 -7.00 -13.31
N ARG A 88 1.79 -6.96 -12.19
CA ARG A 88 2.95 -6.09 -11.96
C ARG A 88 4.20 -6.90 -11.60
N SER A 89 4.99 -7.25 -12.63
CA SER A 89 6.26 -7.98 -12.43
C SER A 89 7.34 -7.15 -11.73
N ASP A 90 7.26 -5.83 -11.80
CA ASP A 90 8.15 -4.86 -11.15
C ASP A 90 7.85 -4.65 -9.66
N VAL A 91 6.66 -5.05 -9.18
CA VAL A 91 6.26 -4.92 -7.78
C VAL A 91 6.74 -6.13 -6.98
N ASN A 92 7.49 -5.89 -5.91
CA ASN A 92 7.95 -6.93 -5.00
C ASN A 92 7.48 -6.74 -3.56
N SER A 93 6.84 -5.61 -3.23
CA SER A 93 6.20 -5.40 -1.93
C SER A 93 4.90 -4.64 -2.05
N ILE A 94 3.94 -4.99 -1.20
CA ILE A 94 2.61 -4.38 -1.14
C ILE A 94 2.28 -4.08 0.32
N PHE A 95 1.86 -2.83 0.57
CA PHE A 95 1.29 -2.38 1.85
C PHE A 95 -0.17 -2.02 1.64
N HIS A 96 -1.06 -2.78 2.27
CA HIS A 96 -2.45 -2.39 2.47
C HIS A 96 -2.60 -1.90 3.89
N LEU A 97 -2.90 -0.60 4.05
CA LEU A 97 -2.99 0.09 5.33
C LEU A 97 -4.28 0.93 5.40
N HIS A 98 -4.57 1.50 6.57
CA HIS A 98 -5.79 2.28 6.81
C HIS A 98 -5.48 3.73 7.23
N PRO A 99 -4.81 4.54 6.38
CA PRO A 99 -4.45 5.92 6.68
C PRO A 99 -5.72 6.77 6.78
N GLN A 100 -5.92 7.38 7.95
CA GLN A 100 -7.20 7.97 8.31
C GLN A 100 -7.57 9.21 7.49
N THR A 101 -6.59 10.08 7.22
CA THR A 101 -6.86 11.32 6.48
C THR A 101 -7.11 11.04 5.00
N ALA A 102 -6.35 10.15 4.40
CA ALA A 102 -6.53 9.78 3.00
C ALA A 102 -7.90 9.13 2.75
N VAL A 103 -8.31 8.21 3.64
CA VAL A 103 -9.64 7.58 3.56
C VAL A 103 -10.77 8.60 3.78
N LEU A 104 -10.61 9.50 4.76
CA LEU A 104 -11.60 10.53 5.06
C LEU A 104 -11.81 11.49 3.88
N LEU A 105 -10.73 12.01 3.29
CA LEU A 105 -10.83 12.92 2.15
C LEU A 105 -11.54 12.26 0.98
N ASN A 106 -11.17 11.02 0.67
CA ASN A 106 -11.83 10.27 -0.40
C ASN A 106 -13.33 10.04 -0.11
N ALA A 107 -13.68 9.67 1.12
CA ALA A 107 -15.07 9.46 1.52
C ALA A 107 -15.92 10.74 1.42
N LEU A 108 -15.30 11.90 1.58
CA LEU A 108 -15.94 13.23 1.42
C LEU A 108 -15.89 13.75 -0.02
N GLY A 109 -15.31 13.01 -0.96
CA GLY A 109 -15.22 13.39 -2.37
C GLY A 109 -14.11 14.40 -2.70
N TYR A 110 -13.13 14.56 -1.82
CA TYR A 110 -11.99 15.43 -2.06
C TYR A 110 -10.82 14.66 -2.67
N GLU A 111 -10.17 15.26 -3.66
CA GLU A 111 -8.91 14.76 -4.23
C GLU A 111 -7.74 15.09 -3.30
N ILE A 112 -6.79 14.15 -3.20
CA ILE A 112 -5.52 14.36 -2.49
C ILE A 112 -4.60 15.15 -3.42
N ARG A 113 -4.19 16.33 -2.96
CA ARG A 113 -3.27 17.23 -3.68
C ARG A 113 -1.84 17.00 -3.23
N PHE A 114 -0.92 17.08 -4.15
CA PHE A 114 0.51 17.04 -3.86
C PHE A 114 1.03 18.45 -3.63
N PHE A 115 1.87 18.63 -2.63
CA PHE A 115 2.46 19.92 -2.26
C PHE A 115 3.99 19.90 -2.28
N THR A 116 4.58 18.71 -2.16
CA THR A 116 6.02 18.55 -2.02
C THR A 116 6.62 17.82 -3.21
N LEU A 117 7.94 17.98 -3.38
CA LEU A 117 8.70 17.23 -4.38
C LEU A 117 8.55 15.71 -4.17
N ASP A 118 8.56 15.26 -2.92
CA ASP A 118 8.48 13.84 -2.58
C ASP A 118 7.12 13.25 -2.97
N ASP A 119 6.01 14.00 -2.76
CA ASP A 119 4.69 13.58 -3.20
C ASP A 119 4.67 13.35 -4.72
N ALA A 120 5.16 14.33 -5.48
CA ALA A 120 5.19 14.28 -6.94
C ALA A 120 6.12 13.19 -7.47
N LEU A 121 7.25 12.94 -6.79
CA LEU A 121 8.28 12.00 -7.22
C LEU A 121 7.91 10.54 -6.93
N TYR A 122 7.43 10.26 -5.73
CA TYR A 122 7.22 8.89 -5.25
C TYR A 122 5.78 8.40 -5.35
N VAL A 123 4.79 9.25 -5.04
CA VAL A 123 3.37 8.92 -5.18
C VAL A 123 2.93 9.03 -6.63
N LYS A 124 3.29 10.09 -7.31
CA LYS A 124 3.03 10.41 -8.73
C LYS A 124 1.55 10.58 -9.08
N SER A 125 0.72 9.64 -8.67
CA SER A 125 -0.72 9.65 -8.90
C SER A 125 -1.40 8.66 -7.96
N VAL A 126 -2.69 8.89 -7.70
CA VAL A 126 -3.50 8.06 -6.80
C VAL A 126 -4.69 7.50 -7.56
N GLY A 127 -4.78 6.16 -7.64
CA GLY A 127 -5.96 5.47 -8.12
C GLY A 127 -7.07 5.48 -7.07
N VAL A 128 -8.31 5.33 -7.49
CA VAL A 128 -9.46 5.17 -6.59
C VAL A 128 -10.22 3.92 -6.97
N VAL A 129 -10.38 3.03 -6.00
CA VAL A 129 -11.16 1.81 -6.09
C VAL A 129 -12.50 2.07 -5.41
N PRO A 130 -13.64 1.93 -6.09
CA PRO A 130 -14.95 2.01 -5.44
C PRO A 130 -15.08 1.01 -4.28
N TYR A 131 -16.01 1.26 -3.37
CA TYR A 131 -16.24 0.33 -2.27
C TYR A 131 -16.66 -1.05 -2.77
N HIS A 132 -15.93 -2.06 -2.32
CA HIS A 132 -16.27 -3.48 -2.44
C HIS A 132 -16.05 -4.16 -1.09
N PRO A 133 -16.74 -5.27 -0.80
CA PRO A 133 -16.49 -6.04 0.43
C PRO A 133 -15.02 -6.50 0.51
N ASN A 134 -14.43 -6.41 1.71
CA ASN A 134 -13.07 -6.87 1.94
C ASN A 134 -12.90 -8.36 1.58
N GLY A 135 -11.78 -8.70 0.94
CA GLY A 135 -11.47 -10.07 0.51
C GLY A 135 -12.28 -10.56 -0.71
N SER A 136 -13.16 -9.73 -1.29
CA SER A 136 -13.90 -10.07 -2.50
C SER A 136 -13.00 -10.12 -3.74
N ASP A 137 -13.45 -10.84 -4.76
CA ASP A 137 -12.76 -10.86 -6.06
C ASP A 137 -12.88 -9.51 -6.76
N GLU A 138 -14.03 -8.83 -6.63
CA GLU A 138 -14.29 -7.51 -7.19
C GLU A 138 -13.31 -6.46 -6.65
N LEU A 139 -13.04 -6.46 -5.33
CA LEU A 139 -12.03 -5.59 -4.72
C LEU A 139 -10.65 -5.86 -5.31
N ALA A 140 -10.27 -7.13 -5.39
CA ALA A 140 -8.96 -7.55 -5.85
C ALA A 140 -8.73 -7.21 -7.34
N ASP A 141 -9.73 -7.47 -8.18
CA ASP A 141 -9.66 -7.23 -9.63
C ASP A 141 -9.63 -5.71 -9.93
N GLU A 142 -10.50 -4.92 -9.27
CA GLU A 142 -10.53 -3.47 -9.47
C GLU A 142 -9.25 -2.79 -8.93
N ALA A 143 -8.76 -3.23 -7.77
CA ALA A 143 -7.49 -2.72 -7.24
C ALA A 143 -6.32 -3.05 -8.18
N ALA A 144 -6.22 -4.27 -8.70
CA ALA A 144 -5.18 -4.63 -9.66
C ALA A 144 -5.24 -3.74 -10.91
N ARG A 145 -6.45 -3.47 -11.43
CA ARG A 145 -6.67 -2.58 -12.57
C ARG A 145 -6.19 -1.15 -12.32
N GLN A 146 -6.44 -0.60 -11.11
CA GLN A 146 -5.92 0.72 -10.72
C GLN A 146 -4.39 0.68 -10.61
N MET A 147 -3.85 -0.39 -10.03
CA MET A 147 -2.42 -0.53 -9.82
C MET A 147 -1.61 -0.80 -11.11
N GLU A 148 -2.24 -1.07 -12.24
CA GLU A 148 -1.57 -1.07 -13.54
C GLU A 148 -1.02 0.33 -13.91
N LYS A 149 -1.68 1.38 -13.45
CA LYS A 149 -1.36 2.78 -13.80
C LYS A 149 -0.78 3.58 -12.62
N HIS A 150 -1.06 3.14 -11.40
CA HIS A 150 -0.73 3.86 -10.18
C HIS A 150 0.13 2.99 -9.24
N ASN A 151 0.96 3.62 -8.41
CA ASN A 151 1.68 2.94 -7.34
C ASN A 151 0.98 3.09 -5.98
N CYS A 152 -0.06 3.91 -5.94
CA CYS A 152 -0.90 4.15 -4.77
C CYS A 152 -2.37 4.16 -5.20
N ALA A 153 -3.23 3.51 -4.44
CA ALA A 153 -4.68 3.58 -4.64
C ALA A 153 -5.40 3.69 -3.30
N ILE A 154 -6.46 4.49 -3.26
CA ILE A 154 -7.42 4.51 -2.15
C ILE A 154 -8.49 3.47 -2.44
N LEU A 155 -8.76 2.63 -1.45
CA LEU A 155 -9.91 1.73 -1.42
C LEU A 155 -11.01 2.47 -0.66
N ALA A 156 -12.04 2.93 -1.37
CA ALA A 156 -13.08 3.80 -0.82
C ALA A 156 -13.71 3.22 0.45
N HIS A 157 -13.81 4.03 1.52
CA HIS A 157 -14.34 3.66 2.84
C HIS A 157 -13.60 2.50 3.53
N HIS A 158 -12.36 2.19 3.12
CA HIS A 158 -11.63 1.04 3.62
C HIS A 158 -10.19 1.42 4.01
N GLY A 159 -9.34 1.70 3.05
CA GLY A 159 -7.92 1.92 3.27
C GLY A 159 -7.19 2.38 2.03
N CYS A 160 -5.91 2.09 1.96
CA CYS A 160 -5.10 2.27 0.76
C CYS A 160 -4.33 0.99 0.40
N CYS A 161 -3.90 0.93 -0.83
CA CYS A 161 -2.93 -0.04 -1.30
C CYS A 161 -1.75 0.71 -1.93
N THR A 162 -0.52 0.40 -1.51
CA THR A 162 0.70 0.95 -2.11
C THR A 162 1.66 -0.16 -2.46
N VAL A 163 2.39 0.02 -3.56
CA VAL A 163 3.31 -0.98 -4.09
C VAL A 163 4.71 -0.41 -4.27
N GLY A 164 5.70 -1.28 -4.26
CA GLY A 164 7.10 -0.92 -4.50
C GLY A 164 7.92 -2.09 -4.99
N GLU A 165 9.08 -1.76 -5.54
CA GLU A 165 10.14 -2.71 -5.89
C GLU A 165 10.76 -3.38 -4.66
N ASP A 166 10.53 -2.82 -3.47
CA ASP A 166 10.91 -3.36 -2.18
C ASP A 166 10.01 -2.82 -1.04
N PRO A 167 10.15 -3.34 0.20
CA PRO A 167 9.37 -2.89 1.34
C PRO A 167 9.54 -1.41 1.69
N GLU A 168 10.74 -0.86 1.52
CA GLU A 168 11.03 0.55 1.80
C GLU A 168 10.21 1.46 0.87
N MET A 169 10.22 1.18 -0.43
CA MET A 169 9.51 2.01 -1.40
C MET A 169 7.99 1.89 -1.24
N ALA A 170 7.45 0.69 -1.01
CA ALA A 170 6.03 0.52 -0.78
C ALA A 170 5.55 1.26 0.48
N PHE A 171 6.32 1.20 1.57
CA PHE A 171 6.07 1.94 2.81
C PHE A 171 6.22 3.46 2.62
N ARG A 172 7.29 3.92 1.93
CA ARG A 172 7.51 5.33 1.61
C ARG A 172 6.29 5.94 0.91
N ARG A 173 5.76 5.25 -0.08
CA ARG A 173 4.54 5.66 -0.80
C ARG A 173 3.32 5.74 0.11
N ALA A 174 3.14 4.80 1.03
CA ALA A 174 2.04 4.84 2.00
C ALA A 174 2.15 6.05 2.94
N SER A 175 3.36 6.32 3.44
CA SER A 175 3.64 7.46 4.32
C SER A 175 3.40 8.79 3.61
N LEU A 176 3.90 8.94 2.38
CA LEU A 176 3.73 10.16 1.59
C LEU A 176 2.28 10.36 1.15
N LEU A 177 1.54 9.29 0.85
CA LEU A 177 0.11 9.38 0.54
C LEU A 177 -0.69 9.99 1.71
N GLU A 178 -0.47 9.51 2.93
CA GLU A 178 -1.12 10.07 4.13
C GLU A 178 -0.63 11.49 4.42
N GLN A 179 0.67 11.78 4.24
CA GLN A 179 1.21 13.14 4.38
C GLN A 179 0.57 14.11 3.38
N ALA A 180 0.44 13.74 2.11
CA ALA A 180 -0.23 14.54 1.08
C ALA A 180 -1.71 14.78 1.44
N ALA A 181 -2.40 13.74 1.95
CA ALA A 181 -3.77 13.87 2.44
C ALA A 181 -3.88 14.84 3.62
N GLN A 182 -2.99 14.73 4.61
CA GLN A 182 -2.94 15.65 5.75
C GLN A 182 -2.64 17.09 5.32
N ASN A 183 -1.76 17.30 4.36
CA ASN A 183 -1.46 18.61 3.81
C ASN A 183 -2.65 19.18 3.02
N THR A 184 -3.34 18.35 2.25
CA THR A 184 -4.61 18.72 1.59
C THR A 184 -5.63 19.18 2.61
N TYR A 185 -5.84 18.41 3.68
CA TYR A 185 -6.77 18.77 4.76
C TYR A 185 -6.37 20.09 5.44
N ARG A 186 -5.09 20.28 5.77
CA ARG A 186 -4.59 21.53 6.39
C ARG A 186 -4.77 22.74 5.47
N ALA A 187 -4.48 22.59 4.17
CA ALA A 187 -4.70 23.67 3.19
C ALA A 187 -6.18 24.07 3.11
N MET A 188 -7.08 23.08 3.14
CA MET A 188 -8.53 23.34 3.18
C MET A 188 -8.95 24.09 4.45
N LEU A 189 -8.38 23.78 5.61
CA LEU A 189 -8.62 24.55 6.85
C LEU A 189 -8.16 26.00 6.75
N LEU A 190 -7.12 26.28 5.97
CA LEU A 190 -6.64 27.62 5.67
C LEU A 190 -7.46 28.34 4.57
N GLY A 191 -8.48 27.67 4.02
CA GLY A 191 -9.33 28.19 2.95
C GLY A 191 -8.79 27.96 1.54
N ASP A 192 -7.63 27.31 1.40
CA ASP A 192 -7.02 26.98 0.11
C ASP A 192 -7.58 25.68 -0.44
N LYS A 193 -8.09 25.74 -1.69
CA LYS A 193 -8.68 24.60 -2.38
C LYS A 193 -7.99 24.26 -3.71
N GLU A 194 -7.01 25.05 -4.12
CA GLU A 194 -6.47 25.01 -5.48
C GLU A 194 -4.96 24.76 -5.53
N THR A 195 -4.20 25.22 -4.53
CA THR A 195 -2.74 25.07 -4.54
C THR A 195 -2.33 23.61 -4.59
N ALA A 196 -1.45 23.29 -5.52
CA ALA A 196 -0.82 21.99 -5.69
C ALA A 196 0.64 22.15 -6.12
N PHE A 197 1.38 21.07 -6.15
CA PHE A 197 2.75 21.04 -6.70
C PHE A 197 2.71 21.48 -8.17
N PRO A 198 3.65 22.32 -8.63
CA PRO A 198 3.64 22.87 -10.00
C PRO A 198 3.67 21.75 -11.05
N GLU A 199 2.81 21.89 -12.06
CA GLU A 199 2.80 21.01 -13.23
C GLU A 199 3.99 21.29 -14.17
N GLY A 200 4.44 20.27 -14.90
CA GLY A 200 5.47 20.40 -15.93
C GLY A 200 6.88 20.65 -15.42
N VAL A 201 7.11 20.53 -14.11
CA VAL A 201 8.44 20.62 -13.52
C VAL A 201 9.21 19.31 -13.77
N GLU A 202 10.44 19.42 -14.26
CA GLU A 202 11.34 18.26 -14.40
C GLU A 202 11.73 17.72 -13.01
N LEU A 203 11.38 16.48 -12.74
CA LEU A 203 11.73 15.79 -11.50
C LEU A 203 13.04 15.05 -11.69
N ILE A 204 14.11 15.56 -11.10
CA ILE A 204 15.43 14.94 -11.16
C ILE A 204 15.57 13.98 -9.98
N HIS A 205 15.77 12.71 -10.28
CA HIS A 205 16.16 11.71 -9.28
C HIS A 205 17.64 11.91 -8.93
N ALA A 206 17.96 12.08 -7.65
CA ALA A 206 19.31 12.07 -7.14
C ALA A 206 19.86 10.64 -7.02
#